data_2efd4a8ec70e994eda78fbd2fefc8d81
#
_entry.id   2efd4a8ec70e994eda78fbd2fefc8d81
#
_cell.length_a   1.000
_cell.length_b   1.000
_cell.length_c   1.000
_cell.angle_alpha   90.00
_cell.angle_beta   90.00
_cell.angle_gamma   90.00
#
_symmetry.space_group_name_H-M   'P 1'
#
loop_
_entity.id
_entity.type
_entity.pdbx_description
1 polymer ?
#
loop_
_entity_poly.entity_id
_entity_poly.type
_entity_poly.pdbx_seq_one_letter_code
_entity_poly.pdbx_strand_id
1 'polypeptide(L)'
;IIEDEESIRRVLNKILKEENPSYEIFQANDGVSGFEMIKKEDFDLVLCDIKMPKMDGIEVLQLVKKIKPDIPIVMISGHGDLETAVSTMRYGAYDYISKPPDLNRLLNTVRNALDRKKLVLENKILKRRVSKKYEMIGKSSSIQRIKSLIDKVAPTDARVLITGENGTGKELVAH
;
A
#
# COMPACT_ATOMS: atom_id res chain seq x y z
N ILE A 1 -15.57 -1.50 3.15
CA ILE A 1 -16.14 -0.37 3.91
C ILE A 1 -16.23 -0.79 5.37
N ILE A 2 -15.66 0.01 6.27
CA ILE A 2 -15.72 -0.17 7.73
C ILE A 2 -16.45 1.05 8.29
N GLU A 3 -17.67 0.86 8.77
CA GLU A 3 -18.59 1.93 9.18
C GLU A 3 -19.66 1.33 10.11
N ASP A 4 -19.91 1.88 11.28
CA ASP A 4 -20.88 1.32 12.22
C ASP A 4 -22.33 1.66 11.85
N GLU A 5 -22.56 2.83 11.22
CA GLU A 5 -23.90 3.21 10.76
C GLU A 5 -24.32 2.45 9.49
N GLU A 6 -25.33 1.59 9.60
CA GLU A 6 -25.82 0.79 8.47
C GLU A 6 -26.33 1.65 7.31
N SER A 7 -26.98 2.78 7.60
CA SER A 7 -27.47 3.73 6.60
C SER A 7 -26.34 4.28 5.73
N ILE A 8 -25.26 4.69 6.35
CA ILE A 8 -24.06 5.22 5.66
C ILE A 8 -23.39 4.11 4.87
N ARG A 9 -23.22 2.94 5.46
CA ARG A 9 -22.65 1.76 4.78
C ARG A 9 -23.40 1.40 3.51
N ARG A 10 -24.74 1.41 3.56
CA ARG A 10 -25.59 1.14 2.38
C ARG A 10 -25.46 2.21 1.31
N VAL A 11 -25.40 3.48 1.69
CA VAL A 11 -25.22 4.59 0.74
C VAL A 11 -23.87 4.51 0.05
N LEU A 12 -22.78 4.33 0.80
CA LEU A 12 -21.43 4.17 0.24
C LEU A 12 -21.35 2.98 -0.70
N ASN A 13 -21.93 1.84 -0.31
CA ASN A 13 -21.98 0.65 -1.17
C ASN A 13 -22.73 0.92 -2.48
N LYS A 14 -23.88 1.58 -2.42
CA LYS A 14 -24.66 1.94 -3.61
C LYS A 14 -23.86 2.86 -4.54
N ILE A 15 -23.28 3.93 -4.01
CA ILE A 15 -22.46 4.89 -4.77
C ILE A 15 -21.32 4.18 -5.50
N LEU A 16 -20.58 3.31 -4.80
CA LEU A 16 -19.46 2.61 -5.41
C LEU A 16 -19.89 1.57 -6.44
N LYS A 17 -21.02 0.90 -6.25
CA LYS A 17 -21.58 -0.04 -7.22
C LYS A 17 -22.13 0.66 -8.47
N GLU A 18 -22.70 1.85 -8.31
CA GLU A 18 -23.14 2.69 -9.44
C GLU A 18 -21.94 3.23 -10.24
N GLU A 19 -20.84 3.57 -9.54
CA GLU A 19 -19.59 3.97 -10.20
C GLU A 19 -18.97 2.85 -11.02
N ASN A 20 -18.86 1.65 -10.45
CA ASN A 20 -18.34 0.49 -11.16
C ASN A 20 -18.98 -0.79 -10.62
N PRO A 21 -19.89 -1.43 -11.39
CA PRO A 21 -20.54 -2.67 -11.00
C PRO A 21 -19.59 -3.85 -10.72
N SER A 22 -18.36 -3.81 -11.26
CA SER A 22 -17.36 -4.87 -11.03
C SER A 22 -16.67 -4.81 -9.67
N TYR A 23 -16.86 -3.73 -8.89
CA TYR A 23 -16.27 -3.66 -7.56
C TYR A 23 -16.90 -4.73 -6.65
N GLU A 24 -16.07 -5.54 -6.03
CA GLU A 24 -16.47 -6.42 -4.92
C GLU A 24 -16.37 -5.64 -3.61
N ILE A 25 -17.51 -5.40 -2.97
CA ILE A 25 -17.58 -4.54 -1.79
C ILE A 25 -17.89 -5.37 -0.56
N PHE A 26 -16.93 -5.44 0.32
CA PHE A 26 -17.04 -6.06 1.63
C PHE A 26 -17.39 -4.99 2.67
N GLN A 27 -18.16 -5.37 3.67
CA GLN A 27 -18.65 -4.45 4.69
C GLN A 27 -18.37 -4.99 6.09
N ALA A 28 -17.91 -4.14 6.96
CA ALA A 28 -17.75 -4.41 8.40
C ALA A 28 -18.47 -3.32 9.20
N ASN A 29 -19.05 -3.68 10.31
CA ASN A 29 -19.84 -2.80 11.17
C ASN A 29 -19.08 -2.28 12.39
N ASP A 30 -17.82 -2.64 12.55
CA ASP A 30 -16.90 -2.11 13.57
C ASP A 30 -15.44 -2.32 13.15
N GLY A 31 -14.52 -1.64 13.84
CA GLY A 31 -13.10 -1.70 13.54
C GLY A 31 -12.50 -3.08 13.74
N VAL A 32 -12.96 -3.86 14.73
CA VAL A 32 -12.46 -5.22 15.00
C VAL A 32 -12.78 -6.16 13.86
N SER A 33 -14.04 -6.21 13.44
CA SER A 33 -14.47 -7.05 12.31
C SER A 33 -13.79 -6.63 11.00
N GLY A 34 -13.63 -5.33 10.76
CA GLY A 34 -12.92 -4.82 9.59
C GLY A 34 -11.45 -5.23 9.58
N PHE A 35 -10.76 -5.09 10.72
CA PHE A 35 -9.36 -5.50 10.83
C PHE A 35 -9.17 -7.01 10.64
N GLU A 36 -10.04 -7.84 11.23
CA GLU A 36 -9.97 -9.29 11.03
C GLU A 36 -10.21 -9.72 9.57
N MET A 37 -11.10 -9.04 8.85
CA MET A 37 -11.27 -9.25 7.41
C MET A 37 -10.00 -8.89 6.64
N ILE A 38 -9.39 -7.74 6.93
CA ILE A 38 -8.16 -7.28 6.24
C ILE A 38 -6.98 -8.24 6.52
N LYS A 39 -6.92 -8.88 7.67
CA LYS A 39 -5.89 -9.90 7.96
C LYS A 39 -6.02 -11.13 7.05
N LYS A 40 -7.24 -11.56 6.79
CA LYS A 40 -7.54 -12.80 6.04
C LYS A 40 -7.47 -12.61 4.54
N GLU A 41 -7.87 -11.46 4.04
CA GLU A 41 -8.02 -11.19 2.61
C GLU A 41 -7.26 -9.93 2.20
N ASP A 42 -6.93 -9.82 0.90
CA ASP A 42 -6.27 -8.65 0.34
C ASP A 42 -7.32 -7.73 -0.29
N PHE A 43 -7.31 -6.49 0.16
CA PHE A 43 -8.19 -5.44 -0.36
C PHE A 43 -7.41 -4.42 -1.18
N ASP A 44 -8.06 -3.87 -2.22
CA ASP A 44 -7.46 -2.84 -3.07
C ASP A 44 -7.59 -1.45 -2.47
N LEU A 45 -8.61 -1.23 -1.64
CA LEU A 45 -8.89 0.01 -0.95
C LEU A 45 -9.71 -0.28 0.31
N VAL A 46 -9.50 0.50 1.35
CA VAL A 46 -10.35 0.51 2.55
C VAL A 46 -10.91 1.92 2.73
N LEU A 47 -12.23 2.02 2.85
CA LEU A 47 -12.93 3.19 3.37
C LEU A 47 -13.24 2.92 4.84
N CYS A 48 -12.75 3.74 5.74
CA CYS A 48 -12.86 3.51 7.18
C CYS A 48 -13.40 4.75 7.90
N ASP A 49 -14.50 4.60 8.60
CA ASP A 49 -14.94 5.63 9.56
C ASP A 49 -13.96 5.73 10.72
N ILE A 50 -13.84 6.93 11.28
CA ILE A 50 -12.97 7.17 12.43
C ILE A 50 -13.67 6.78 13.72
N LYS A 51 -14.90 7.24 13.92
CA LYS A 51 -15.62 7.04 15.18
C LYS A 51 -16.48 5.79 15.14
N MET A 52 -15.94 4.70 15.65
CA MET A 52 -16.65 3.43 15.74
C MET A 52 -16.52 2.81 17.14
N PRO A 53 -17.47 2.01 17.58
CA PRO A 53 -17.36 1.28 18.85
C PRO A 53 -16.27 0.20 18.80
N LYS A 54 -15.76 -0.19 19.97
CA LYS A 54 -14.76 -1.25 20.23
C LYS A 54 -13.35 -0.90 19.76
N MET A 55 -13.15 -0.57 18.51
CA MET A 55 -11.87 -0.17 17.89
C MET A 55 -12.14 1.00 16.95
N ASP A 56 -11.51 2.11 17.19
CA ASP A 56 -11.67 3.27 16.33
C ASP A 56 -10.90 3.14 15.00
N GLY A 57 -11.26 3.97 14.01
CA GLY A 57 -10.65 3.89 12.68
C GLY A 57 -9.16 4.27 12.68
N ILE A 58 -8.67 5.04 13.64
CA ILE A 58 -7.25 5.38 13.75
C ILE A 58 -6.46 4.15 14.22
N GLU A 59 -6.99 3.40 15.17
CA GLU A 59 -6.40 2.13 15.60
C GLU A 59 -6.37 1.13 14.46
N VAL A 60 -7.48 1.01 13.69
CA VAL A 60 -7.53 0.16 12.48
C VAL A 60 -6.45 0.58 11.49
N LEU A 61 -6.34 1.88 11.18
CA LEU A 61 -5.32 2.43 10.27
C LEU A 61 -3.90 2.01 10.71
N GLN A 62 -3.56 2.25 11.97
CA GLN A 62 -2.23 1.94 12.49
C GLN A 62 -1.90 0.45 12.44
N LEU A 63 -2.86 -0.41 12.81
CA LEU A 63 -2.69 -1.86 12.78
C LEU A 63 -2.56 -2.39 11.35
N VAL A 64 -3.40 -1.92 10.43
CA VAL A 64 -3.35 -2.32 9.02
C VAL A 64 -2.04 -1.87 8.39
N LYS A 65 -1.56 -0.66 8.66
CA LYS A 65 -0.29 -0.16 8.12
C LYS A 65 0.93 -0.94 8.61
N LYS A 66 0.86 -1.55 9.78
CA LYS A 66 1.94 -2.45 10.28
C LYS A 66 1.99 -3.78 9.52
N ILE A 67 0.84 -4.36 9.14
CA ILE A 67 0.79 -5.70 8.52
C ILE A 67 0.70 -5.64 6.99
N LYS A 68 0.00 -4.66 6.44
CA LYS A 68 -0.24 -4.47 5.01
C LYS A 68 -0.06 -2.99 4.62
N PRO A 69 1.17 -2.46 4.62
CA PRO A 69 1.45 -1.02 4.44
C PRO A 69 1.01 -0.46 3.08
N ASP A 70 0.91 -1.32 2.06
CA ASP A 70 0.57 -0.91 0.69
C ASP A 70 -0.93 -0.68 0.45
N ILE A 71 -1.81 -1.17 1.34
CA ILE A 71 -3.26 -0.97 1.18
C ILE A 71 -3.58 0.51 1.40
N PRO A 72 -4.15 1.23 0.42
CA PRO A 72 -4.64 2.58 0.63
C PRO A 72 -5.85 2.55 1.56
N ILE A 73 -5.84 3.41 2.58
CA ILE A 73 -6.94 3.59 3.53
C ILE A 73 -7.39 5.03 3.46
N VAL A 74 -8.64 5.25 3.09
CA VAL A 74 -9.30 6.55 3.10
C VAL A 74 -10.12 6.65 4.37
N MET A 75 -9.80 7.65 5.19
CA MET A 75 -10.53 7.90 6.44
C MET A 75 -11.76 8.76 6.16
N ILE A 76 -12.89 8.41 6.76
CA ILE A 76 -14.13 9.18 6.67
C ILE A 76 -14.49 9.65 8.08
N SER A 77 -14.90 10.88 8.27
CA SER A 77 -15.20 11.41 9.62
C SER A 77 -16.34 12.41 9.61
N GLY A 78 -17.22 12.29 10.59
CA GLY A 78 -18.28 13.26 10.85
C GLY A 78 -17.82 14.51 11.59
N HIS A 79 -16.61 14.53 12.14
CA HIS A 79 -16.03 15.68 12.81
C HIS A 79 -14.83 16.15 12.02
N GLY A 80 -14.98 17.27 11.34
CA GLY A 80 -13.94 17.85 10.49
C GLY A 80 -12.88 18.63 11.28
N ASP A 81 -12.36 18.11 12.41
CA ASP A 81 -11.28 18.77 13.06
C ASP A 81 -9.96 18.55 12.27
N LEU A 82 -9.23 19.64 12.10
CA LEU A 82 -7.97 19.66 11.36
C LEU A 82 -6.92 18.76 12.04
N GLU A 83 -6.97 18.64 13.34
CA GLU A 83 -6.01 17.86 14.13
C GLU A 83 -6.15 16.36 13.84
N THR A 84 -7.37 15.84 13.80
CA THR A 84 -7.66 14.46 13.42
C THR A 84 -7.25 14.18 11.97
N ALA A 85 -7.52 15.09 11.04
CA ALA A 85 -7.10 14.95 9.66
C ALA A 85 -5.57 14.89 9.54
N VAL A 86 -4.83 15.77 10.20
CA VAL A 86 -3.37 15.79 10.20
C VAL A 86 -2.81 14.52 10.84
N SER A 87 -3.37 14.05 11.95
CA SER A 87 -2.90 12.85 12.64
C SER A 87 -3.10 11.58 11.78
N THR A 88 -4.25 11.42 11.14
CA THR A 88 -4.50 10.29 10.26
C THR A 88 -3.54 10.25 9.06
N MET A 89 -3.24 11.41 8.47
CA MET A 89 -2.25 11.48 7.39
C MET A 89 -0.84 11.10 7.87
N ARG A 90 -0.44 11.50 9.08
CA ARG A 90 0.84 11.07 9.70
C ARG A 90 0.92 9.57 9.94
N TYR A 91 -0.20 8.92 10.27
CA TYR A 91 -0.28 7.46 10.42
C TYR A 91 -0.34 6.71 9.08
N GLY A 92 -0.31 7.44 7.96
CA GLY A 92 -0.21 6.84 6.63
C GLY A 92 -1.57 6.58 5.97
N ALA A 93 -2.62 7.30 6.34
CA ALA A 93 -3.84 7.34 5.56
C ALA A 93 -3.55 7.83 4.14
N TYR A 94 -4.31 7.31 3.18
CA TYR A 94 -4.23 7.76 1.79
C TYR A 94 -4.86 9.14 1.60
N ASP A 95 -6.05 9.33 2.19
CA ASP A 95 -6.78 10.59 2.19
C ASP A 95 -7.74 10.63 3.40
N TYR A 96 -8.29 11.82 3.65
CA TYR A 96 -9.28 12.10 4.67
C TYR A 96 -10.47 12.83 4.05
N ILE A 97 -11.69 12.34 4.29
CA ILE A 97 -12.94 12.89 3.76
C ILE A 97 -13.90 13.19 4.93
N SER A 98 -14.40 14.41 5.00
CA SER A 98 -15.43 14.78 5.97
C SER A 98 -16.81 14.26 5.58
N LYS A 99 -17.63 13.87 6.55
CA LYS A 99 -19.06 13.57 6.37
C LYS A 99 -19.90 14.86 6.41
N PRO A 100 -20.94 15.03 5.59
CA PRO A 100 -21.30 14.16 4.46
C PRO A 100 -20.28 14.27 3.33
N PRO A 101 -19.85 13.15 2.73
CA PRO A 101 -18.85 13.19 1.67
C PRO A 101 -19.41 13.86 0.40
N ASP A 102 -18.66 14.78 -0.17
CA ASP A 102 -18.90 15.21 -1.54
C ASP A 102 -18.68 14.03 -2.48
N LEU A 103 -19.71 13.75 -3.33
CA LEU A 103 -19.72 12.57 -4.19
C LEU A 103 -18.54 12.57 -5.17
N ASN A 104 -18.26 13.71 -5.81
CA ASN A 104 -17.18 13.80 -6.78
C ASN A 104 -15.81 13.61 -6.10
N ARG A 105 -15.62 14.21 -4.92
CA ARG A 105 -14.39 14.04 -4.14
C ARG A 105 -14.20 12.59 -3.72
N LEU A 106 -15.24 11.92 -3.21
CA LEU A 106 -15.16 10.51 -2.82
C LEU A 106 -14.76 9.62 -3.99
N LEU A 107 -15.47 9.74 -5.12
CA LEU A 107 -15.21 8.92 -6.31
C LEU A 107 -13.83 9.18 -6.91
N ASN A 108 -13.38 10.43 -6.98
CA ASN A 108 -12.04 10.77 -7.44
C ASN A 108 -10.98 10.20 -6.50
N THR A 109 -11.16 10.28 -5.19
CA THR A 109 -10.24 9.69 -4.21
C THR A 109 -10.17 8.17 -4.35
N VAL A 110 -11.30 7.49 -4.53
CA VAL A 110 -11.37 6.04 -4.76
C VAL A 110 -10.60 5.64 -6.02
N ARG A 111 -10.88 6.29 -7.17
CA ARG A 111 -10.18 6.02 -8.43
C ARG A 111 -8.67 6.20 -8.30
N ASN A 112 -8.24 7.34 -7.77
CA ASN A 112 -6.82 7.66 -7.60
C ASN A 112 -6.11 6.68 -6.65
N ALA A 113 -6.79 6.23 -5.59
CA ALA A 113 -6.24 5.25 -4.66
C ALA A 113 -6.03 3.88 -5.31
N LEU A 114 -7.01 3.42 -6.10
CA LEU A 114 -6.93 2.16 -6.84
C LEU A 114 -5.83 2.21 -7.93
N ASP A 115 -5.75 3.30 -8.68
CA ASP A 115 -4.72 3.49 -9.71
C ASP A 115 -3.32 3.50 -9.09
N ARG A 116 -3.14 4.20 -7.97
CA ARG A 116 -1.86 4.20 -7.25
C ARG A 116 -1.46 2.80 -6.79
N LYS A 117 -2.40 2.02 -6.24
CA LYS A 117 -2.12 0.63 -5.83
C LYS A 117 -1.68 -0.23 -7.01
N LYS A 118 -2.37 -0.11 -8.15
CA LYS A 118 -2.02 -0.82 -9.38
C LYS A 118 -0.59 -0.48 -9.83
N LEU A 119 -0.25 0.81 -9.88
CA LEU A 119 1.10 1.27 -10.26
C LEU A 119 2.18 0.77 -9.30
N VAL A 120 1.92 0.75 -7.99
CA VAL A 120 2.85 0.20 -6.99
C VAL A 120 3.08 -1.29 -7.21
N LEU A 121 2.02 -2.05 -7.50
CA LEU A 121 2.11 -3.47 -7.78
C LEU A 121 2.89 -3.74 -9.08
N GLU A 122 2.58 -3.04 -10.16
CA GLU A 122 3.31 -3.13 -11.43
C GLU A 122 4.80 -2.83 -11.26
N ASN A 123 5.12 -1.77 -10.52
CA ASN A 123 6.52 -1.40 -10.22
C ASN A 123 7.23 -2.52 -9.43
N LYS A 124 6.57 -3.12 -8.43
CA LYS A 124 7.12 -4.27 -7.69
C LYS A 124 7.38 -5.48 -8.60
N ILE A 125 6.46 -5.77 -9.52
CA ILE A 125 6.61 -6.87 -10.48
C ILE A 125 7.79 -6.60 -11.43
N LEU A 126 7.87 -5.37 -11.98
CA LEU A 126 8.97 -4.98 -12.87
C LEU A 126 10.32 -5.04 -12.16
N LYS A 127 10.41 -4.48 -10.95
CA LYS A 127 11.64 -4.57 -10.14
C LYS A 127 12.06 -6.02 -9.86
N ARG A 128 11.11 -6.91 -9.54
CA ARG A 128 11.41 -8.34 -9.35
C ARG A 128 11.89 -9.02 -10.63
N ARG A 129 11.34 -8.67 -11.81
CA ARG A 129 11.79 -9.21 -13.10
C ARG A 129 13.22 -8.76 -13.41
N VAL A 130 13.53 -7.48 -13.19
CA VAL A 130 14.89 -6.94 -13.40
C VAL A 130 15.86 -7.60 -12.44
N SER A 131 15.56 -7.66 -11.14
CA SER A 131 16.45 -8.28 -10.15
C SER A 131 16.72 -9.76 -10.42
N LYS A 132 15.70 -10.54 -10.85
CA LYS A 132 15.90 -11.94 -11.25
C LYS A 132 16.77 -12.10 -12.47
N LYS A 133 16.70 -11.19 -13.45
CA LYS A 133 17.52 -11.23 -14.66
C LYS A 133 19.01 -11.07 -14.35
N TYR A 134 19.34 -10.29 -13.33
CA TYR A 134 20.72 -9.98 -12.94
C TYR A 134 21.12 -10.62 -11.60
N GLU A 135 20.38 -11.65 -11.15
CA GLU A 135 20.70 -12.36 -9.93
C GLU A 135 22.01 -13.14 -10.07
N MET A 136 23.01 -12.76 -9.31
CA MET A 136 24.28 -13.47 -9.26
C MET A 136 24.13 -14.75 -8.43
N ILE A 137 24.11 -15.91 -9.12
CA ILE A 137 23.97 -17.23 -8.49
C ILE A 137 25.35 -17.80 -8.17
N GLY A 138 25.56 -18.26 -6.93
CA GLY A 138 26.78 -18.93 -6.52
C GLY A 138 27.04 -18.82 -5.02
N LYS A 139 27.67 -19.87 -4.45
CA LYS A 139 28.01 -19.99 -3.04
C LYS A 139 29.53 -20.11 -2.81
N SER A 140 30.37 -20.06 -3.88
CA SER A 140 31.81 -20.09 -3.72
C SER A 140 32.33 -18.87 -2.94
N SER A 141 33.46 -19.02 -2.29
CA SER A 141 34.09 -17.93 -1.54
C SER A 141 34.39 -16.71 -2.41
N SER A 142 34.77 -16.92 -3.67
CA SER A 142 35.01 -15.86 -4.65
C SER A 142 33.73 -15.05 -4.95
N ILE A 143 32.60 -15.73 -5.21
CA ILE A 143 31.31 -15.09 -5.47
C ILE A 143 30.82 -14.32 -4.22
N GLN A 144 30.97 -14.91 -3.03
CA GLN A 144 30.57 -14.22 -1.79
C GLN A 144 31.40 -12.97 -1.53
N ARG A 145 32.69 -13.00 -1.85
CA ARG A 145 33.57 -11.84 -1.76
C ARG A 145 33.15 -10.73 -2.73
N ILE A 146 32.78 -11.09 -3.97
CA ILE A 146 32.28 -10.12 -4.96
C ILE A 146 30.96 -9.51 -4.48
N LYS A 147 30.00 -10.30 -4.01
CA LYS A 147 28.74 -9.79 -3.44
C LYS A 147 28.97 -8.81 -2.30
N SER A 148 29.83 -9.17 -1.34
CA SER A 148 30.17 -8.28 -0.22
C SER A 148 30.86 -6.98 -0.67
N LEU A 149 31.62 -7.01 -1.75
CA LEU A 149 32.22 -5.80 -2.32
C LEU A 149 31.17 -4.92 -3.01
N ILE A 150 30.24 -5.53 -3.77
CA ILE A 150 29.12 -4.83 -4.38
C ILE A 150 28.30 -4.11 -3.31
N ASP A 151 27.90 -4.80 -2.24
CA ASP A 151 27.09 -4.24 -1.14
C ASP A 151 27.77 -3.01 -0.48
N LYS A 152 29.11 -2.99 -0.45
CA LYS A 152 29.85 -1.85 0.10
C LYS A 152 29.95 -0.67 -0.84
N VAL A 153 30.07 -0.94 -2.15
CA VAL A 153 30.38 0.09 -3.15
C VAL A 153 29.11 0.65 -3.80
N ALA A 154 28.07 -0.18 -4.01
CA ALA A 154 26.83 0.23 -4.65
C ALA A 154 26.14 1.47 -4.04
N PRO A 155 26.14 1.70 -2.71
CA PRO A 155 25.55 2.90 -2.12
C PRO A 155 26.44 4.15 -2.22
N THR A 156 27.60 4.08 -2.89
CA THR A 156 28.57 5.19 -2.99
C THR A 156 28.67 5.72 -4.42
N ASP A 157 29.17 6.94 -4.59
CA ASP A 157 29.49 7.53 -5.91
C ASP A 157 30.87 7.10 -6.43
N ALA A 158 31.46 6.06 -5.90
CA ALA A 158 32.78 5.57 -6.28
C ALA A 158 32.79 5.02 -7.71
N ARG A 159 33.80 5.35 -8.49
CA ARG A 159 34.03 4.75 -9.80
C ARG A 159 34.65 3.37 -9.65
N VAL A 160 34.02 2.37 -10.25
CA VAL A 160 34.44 0.97 -10.17
C VAL A 160 34.86 0.48 -11.55
N LEU A 161 36.05 -0.16 -11.61
CA LEU A 161 36.48 -0.86 -12.81
C LEU A 161 36.27 -2.37 -12.62
N ILE A 162 35.45 -2.97 -13.52
CA ILE A 162 35.16 -4.39 -13.50
C ILE A 162 35.98 -5.05 -14.63
N THR A 163 36.88 -5.97 -14.26
CA THR A 163 37.74 -6.70 -15.20
C THR A 163 37.49 -8.21 -15.14
N GLY A 164 37.75 -8.90 -16.23
CA GLY A 164 37.59 -10.35 -16.34
C GLY A 164 37.48 -10.81 -17.79
N GLU A 165 37.58 -12.10 -18.06
CA GLU A 165 37.45 -12.70 -19.38
C GLU A 165 36.05 -12.54 -19.97
N ASN A 166 35.89 -12.73 -21.28
CA ASN A 166 34.58 -12.70 -21.93
C ASN A 166 33.68 -13.84 -21.42
N GLY A 167 32.41 -13.53 -21.14
CA GLY A 167 31.46 -14.51 -20.64
C GLY A 167 31.48 -14.77 -19.13
N THR A 168 32.37 -14.11 -18.35
CA THR A 168 32.47 -14.31 -16.89
C THR A 168 31.39 -13.63 -16.05
N GLY A 169 30.40 -13.01 -16.67
CA GLY A 169 29.29 -12.37 -15.95
C GLY A 169 29.58 -10.96 -15.40
N LYS A 170 30.53 -10.23 -16.01
CA LYS A 170 30.80 -8.83 -15.61
C LYS A 170 29.57 -7.92 -15.61
N GLU A 171 28.63 -8.20 -16.53
CA GLU A 171 27.35 -7.49 -16.62
C GLU A 171 26.50 -7.68 -15.35
N LEU A 172 26.53 -8.89 -14.74
CA LEU A 172 25.81 -9.17 -13.50
C LEU A 172 26.34 -8.38 -12.29
N VAL A 173 27.62 -7.96 -12.37
CA VAL A 173 28.25 -7.13 -11.32
C VAL A 173 27.92 -5.66 -11.51
N ALA A 174 27.66 -5.23 -12.73
CA ALA A 174 27.40 -3.81 -13.08
C ALA A 174 25.94 -3.40 -12.84
N HIS A 175 25.03 -4.36 -12.75
CA HIS A 175 23.59 -4.17 -12.53
C HIS A 175 23.16 -4.56 -11.11
#